data_27fad19d33c2ca3be1fdabbeacee726a
#
_entry.id   27fad19d33c2ca3be1fdabbeacee726a
#
_cell.length_a   1.000
_cell.length_b   1.000
_cell.length_c   1.000
_cell.angle_alpha   90.00
_cell.angle_beta   90.00
_cell.angle_gamma   90.00
#
_symmetry.space_group_name_H-M   'P 1'
#
loop_
_entity.id
_entity.type
_entity.pdbx_description
1 polymer ?
#
loop_
_entity_poly.entity_id
_entity_poly.type
_entity_poly.pdbx_seq_one_letter_code
_entity_poly.pdbx_strand_id
1 'polypeptide(L)'
;MPHERVPDWPTDRWQMWLGKGRHFLAFPVRAGKLINYVGFVPTDEEMKESWTAPGNPEVLRQAFVGWDPRIHQLLGEVQVTFRWALYDREPLPVWTKQRLGLLGDAAHPMLPHLGQGANQSIEDGIALATILARANRATAPSALLAYERLRRERVAQVQRGARENGLRYDSAYSDLGVRDAEITAHATFRKRLYDHDVVPDAQAAAAALM
;
A
#
# COMPACT_ATOMS: atom_id res chain seq x y z
N MET A 1 10.96 -14.53 -6.68
CA MET A 1 11.74 -15.34 -7.65
C MET A 1 13.21 -14.98 -7.51
N PRO A 2 14.16 -15.94 -7.49
CA PRO A 2 15.59 -15.65 -7.57
C PRO A 2 15.94 -14.91 -8.87
N HIS A 3 16.78 -13.87 -8.78
CA HIS A 3 17.19 -13.06 -9.94
C HIS A 3 17.94 -13.89 -11.01
N GLU A 4 18.70 -14.89 -10.58
CA GLU A 4 19.42 -15.82 -11.48
C GLU A 4 18.56 -16.54 -12.52
N ARG A 5 17.24 -16.62 -12.27
CA ARG A 5 16.26 -17.20 -13.23
C ARG A 5 15.84 -16.21 -14.31
N VAL A 6 16.06 -14.91 -14.09
CA VAL A 6 15.77 -13.82 -15.02
C VAL A 6 16.94 -12.84 -15.01
N PRO A 7 18.17 -13.25 -15.43
CA PRO A 7 19.40 -12.49 -15.24
C PRO A 7 19.41 -11.13 -15.94
N ASP A 8 18.62 -10.98 -17.01
CA ASP A 8 18.50 -9.73 -17.77
C ASP A 8 17.54 -8.72 -17.09
N TRP A 9 16.90 -9.11 -15.98
CA TRP A 9 15.98 -8.23 -15.27
C TRP A 9 16.76 -7.15 -14.48
N PRO A 10 16.38 -5.85 -14.56
CA PRO A 10 17.09 -4.79 -13.86
C PRO A 10 17.00 -4.95 -12.33
N THR A 11 18.11 -4.72 -11.66
CA THR A 11 18.23 -4.81 -10.19
C THR A 11 18.28 -3.44 -9.51
N ASP A 12 18.19 -2.36 -10.27
CA ASP A 12 18.34 -0.97 -9.81
C ASP A 12 17.04 -0.15 -9.85
N ARG A 13 15.96 -0.73 -10.38
CA ARG A 13 14.70 -0.01 -10.56
C ARG A 13 13.49 -0.92 -10.43
N TRP A 14 12.37 -0.34 -10.03
CA TRP A 14 11.05 -0.96 -10.18
C TRP A 14 10.47 -0.63 -11.56
N GLN A 15 9.62 -1.51 -12.06
CA GLN A 15 8.93 -1.34 -13.32
C GLN A 15 7.44 -1.63 -13.15
N MET A 16 6.60 -0.85 -13.82
CA MET A 16 5.16 -1.02 -13.81
C MET A 16 4.62 -0.94 -15.23
N TRP A 17 3.72 -1.83 -15.54
CA TRP A 17 2.95 -1.85 -16.78
C TRP A 17 1.49 -1.65 -16.46
N LEU A 18 0.87 -0.70 -17.15
CA LEU A 18 -0.52 -0.32 -16.97
C LEU A 18 -1.30 -0.71 -18.23
N GLY A 19 -2.46 -1.31 -18.07
CA GLY A 19 -3.30 -1.74 -19.18
C GLY A 19 -4.77 -1.78 -18.80
N LYS A 20 -5.61 -2.19 -19.76
CA LYS A 20 -7.07 -2.20 -19.55
C LYS A 20 -7.46 -3.12 -18.40
N GLY A 21 -7.94 -2.53 -17.31
CA GLY A 21 -8.50 -3.23 -16.16
C GLY A 21 -7.49 -4.02 -15.32
N ARG A 22 -6.18 -3.83 -15.53
CA ARG A 22 -5.15 -4.55 -14.77
C ARG A 22 -3.79 -3.87 -14.87
N HIS A 23 -2.90 -4.16 -13.93
CA HIS A 23 -1.53 -3.70 -13.99
C HIS A 23 -0.57 -4.77 -13.47
N PHE A 24 0.71 -4.64 -13.83
CA PHE A 24 1.77 -5.53 -13.40
C PHE A 24 2.92 -4.72 -12.83
N LEU A 25 3.43 -5.13 -11.68
CA LEU A 25 4.54 -4.49 -10.99
C LEU A 25 5.65 -5.52 -10.75
N ALA A 26 6.90 -5.15 -11.02
CA ALA A 26 8.05 -5.94 -10.67
C ALA A 26 9.20 -5.07 -10.18
N PHE A 27 9.90 -5.49 -9.14
CA PHE A 27 11.00 -4.76 -8.54
C PHE A 27 11.98 -5.67 -7.80
N PRO A 28 13.26 -5.29 -7.75
CA PRO A 28 14.27 -6.03 -7.02
C PRO A 28 14.11 -5.86 -5.51
N VAL A 29 14.37 -6.94 -4.77
CA VAL A 29 14.44 -6.94 -3.31
C VAL A 29 15.69 -7.70 -2.85
N ARG A 30 16.03 -7.59 -1.57
CA ARG A 30 17.25 -8.20 -0.99
C ARG A 30 18.52 -7.86 -1.75
N ALA A 31 18.73 -6.57 -2.00
CA ALA A 31 19.86 -6.06 -2.77
C ALA A 31 19.99 -6.70 -4.16
N GLY A 32 18.90 -6.85 -4.86
CA GLY A 32 18.84 -7.38 -6.23
C GLY A 32 18.87 -8.91 -6.34
N LYS A 33 18.99 -9.65 -5.24
CA LYS A 33 19.04 -11.12 -5.27
C LYS A 33 17.72 -11.77 -5.64
N LEU A 34 16.62 -11.08 -5.40
CA LEU A 34 15.28 -11.55 -5.72
C LEU A 34 14.52 -10.49 -6.52
N ILE A 35 13.72 -10.94 -7.46
CA ILE A 35 12.69 -10.12 -8.11
C ILE A 35 11.34 -10.44 -7.47
N ASN A 36 10.72 -9.42 -6.88
CA ASN A 36 9.32 -9.46 -6.47
C ASN A 36 8.46 -9.04 -7.66
N TYR A 37 7.32 -9.71 -7.84
CA TYR A 37 6.38 -9.36 -8.89
C TYR A 37 4.95 -9.54 -8.38
N VAL A 38 4.05 -8.68 -8.86
CA VAL A 38 2.62 -8.71 -8.54
C VAL A 38 1.83 -8.41 -9.80
N GLY A 39 0.94 -9.30 -10.19
CA GLY A 39 -0.07 -9.06 -11.21
C GLY A 39 -1.40 -8.72 -10.53
N PHE A 40 -1.92 -7.52 -10.80
CA PHE A 40 -3.23 -7.09 -10.35
C PHE A 40 -4.26 -7.40 -11.43
N VAL A 41 -5.21 -8.26 -11.12
CA VAL A 41 -6.21 -8.76 -12.07
C VAL A 41 -7.59 -8.63 -11.44
N PRO A 42 -8.55 -7.98 -12.11
CA PRO A 42 -9.91 -7.89 -11.60
C PRO A 42 -10.54 -9.29 -11.51
N THR A 43 -11.37 -9.47 -10.52
CA THR A 43 -12.14 -10.71 -10.34
C THR A 43 -13.46 -10.40 -9.65
N ASP A 44 -14.52 -11.09 -10.06
CA ASP A 44 -15.83 -11.07 -9.40
C ASP A 44 -15.96 -12.23 -8.40
N GLU A 45 -14.92 -13.08 -8.27
CA GLU A 45 -14.92 -14.19 -7.33
C GLU A 45 -14.69 -13.68 -5.89
N GLU A 46 -15.60 -13.98 -4.99
CA GLU A 46 -15.33 -13.85 -3.56
C GLU A 46 -14.26 -14.85 -3.14
N MET A 47 -13.21 -14.35 -2.50
CA MET A 47 -12.11 -15.18 -2.01
C MET A 47 -12.06 -15.09 -0.48
N LYS A 48 -11.74 -16.22 0.14
CA LYS A 48 -11.40 -16.21 1.57
C LYS A 48 -10.10 -15.43 1.77
N GLU A 49 -10.10 -14.54 2.75
CA GLU A 49 -8.88 -13.79 3.12
C GLU A 49 -7.75 -14.77 3.50
N SER A 50 -6.65 -14.73 2.78
CA SER A 50 -5.49 -15.59 2.99
C SER A 50 -4.25 -15.01 2.33
N TRP A 51 -3.13 -15.00 3.05
CA TRP A 51 -1.83 -14.60 2.50
C TRP A 51 -1.09 -15.75 1.81
N THR A 52 -1.57 -16.98 1.95
CA THR A 52 -0.90 -18.19 1.47
C THR A 52 -1.76 -19.04 0.54
N ALA A 53 -2.92 -18.51 0.10
CA ALA A 53 -3.75 -19.23 -0.85
C ALA A 53 -2.96 -19.51 -2.13
N PRO A 54 -2.89 -20.77 -2.58
CA PRO A 54 -2.16 -21.12 -3.79
C PRO A 54 -2.82 -20.47 -5.00
N GLY A 55 -2.01 -19.84 -5.84
CA GLY A 55 -2.40 -19.36 -7.15
C GLY A 55 -2.06 -20.40 -8.23
N ASN A 56 -2.72 -20.29 -9.37
CA ASN A 56 -2.38 -21.09 -10.55
C ASN A 56 -1.48 -20.26 -11.48
N PRO A 57 -0.20 -20.65 -11.71
CA PRO A 57 0.70 -19.92 -12.60
C PRO A 57 0.18 -19.79 -14.03
N GLU A 58 -0.58 -20.78 -14.52
CA GLU A 58 -1.14 -20.71 -15.86
C GLU A 58 -2.24 -19.65 -15.97
N VAL A 59 -3.12 -19.55 -14.99
CA VAL A 59 -4.13 -18.47 -14.93
C VAL A 59 -3.45 -17.11 -14.90
N LEU A 60 -2.34 -16.97 -14.15
CA LEU A 60 -1.55 -15.74 -14.12
C LEU A 60 -0.94 -15.43 -15.50
N ARG A 61 -0.36 -16.42 -16.18
CA ARG A 61 0.16 -16.23 -17.55
C ARG A 61 -0.93 -15.81 -18.55
N GLN A 62 -2.08 -16.47 -18.51
CA GLN A 62 -3.21 -16.14 -19.37
C GLN A 62 -3.74 -14.70 -19.12
N ALA A 63 -3.74 -14.23 -17.88
CA ALA A 63 -4.17 -12.88 -17.56
C ALA A 63 -3.33 -11.80 -18.26
N PHE A 64 -2.09 -12.10 -18.64
CA PHE A 64 -1.15 -11.14 -19.24
C PHE A 64 -0.76 -11.51 -20.69
N VAL A 65 -1.55 -12.33 -21.38
CA VAL A 65 -1.35 -12.60 -22.80
C VAL A 65 -1.42 -11.32 -23.62
N GLY A 66 -0.44 -11.13 -24.53
CA GLY A 66 -0.33 -9.93 -25.37
C GLY A 66 0.30 -8.71 -24.69
N TRP A 67 0.79 -8.86 -23.47
CA TRP A 67 1.54 -7.83 -22.76
C TRP A 67 3.03 -7.80 -23.15
N ASP A 68 3.82 -6.92 -22.53
CA ASP A 68 5.26 -6.77 -22.78
C ASP A 68 5.98 -8.14 -22.71
N PRO A 69 6.84 -8.49 -23.68
CA PRO A 69 7.60 -9.73 -23.70
C PRO A 69 8.39 -10.02 -22.42
N ARG A 70 8.84 -9.00 -21.71
CA ARG A 70 9.54 -9.15 -20.42
C ARG A 70 8.63 -9.72 -19.33
N ILE A 71 7.34 -9.37 -19.32
CA ILE A 71 6.37 -9.98 -18.41
C ILE A 71 6.25 -11.47 -18.73
N HIS A 72 6.14 -11.83 -20.01
CA HIS A 72 6.05 -13.23 -20.42
C HIS A 72 7.31 -14.02 -20.05
N GLN A 73 8.50 -13.44 -20.22
CA GLN A 73 9.77 -14.04 -19.80
C GLN A 73 9.75 -14.33 -18.29
N LEU A 74 9.38 -13.34 -17.46
CA LEU A 74 9.30 -13.51 -16.01
C LEU A 74 8.26 -14.54 -15.60
N LEU A 75 7.06 -14.48 -16.18
CA LEU A 75 5.97 -15.40 -15.87
C LEU A 75 6.24 -16.82 -16.37
N GLY A 76 7.05 -16.99 -17.41
CA GLY A 76 7.54 -18.31 -17.89
C GLY A 76 8.32 -19.06 -16.83
N GLU A 77 9.06 -18.35 -15.99
CA GLU A 77 9.85 -18.90 -14.89
C GLU A 77 9.05 -19.16 -13.60
N VAL A 78 7.77 -18.75 -13.54
CA VAL A 78 6.93 -18.93 -12.35
C VAL A 78 6.42 -20.36 -12.25
N GLN A 79 6.85 -21.08 -11.22
CA GLN A 79 6.39 -22.44 -10.91
C GLN A 79 5.34 -22.44 -9.79
N VAL A 80 5.47 -21.49 -8.84
CA VAL A 80 4.57 -21.35 -7.70
C VAL A 80 4.20 -19.88 -7.57
N THR A 81 2.92 -19.62 -7.37
CA THR A 81 2.42 -18.27 -7.09
C THR A 81 1.34 -18.33 -6.01
N PHE A 82 1.05 -17.20 -5.43
CA PHE A 82 -0.03 -17.02 -4.47
C PHE A 82 -1.09 -16.11 -5.07
N ARG A 83 -2.34 -16.32 -4.68
CA ARG A 83 -3.46 -15.48 -5.06
C ARG A 83 -4.18 -15.00 -3.80
N TRP A 84 -4.33 -13.70 -3.65
CA TRP A 84 -5.12 -13.13 -2.56
C TRP A 84 -5.97 -11.97 -3.06
N ALA A 85 -7.15 -11.82 -2.49
CA ALA A 85 -8.02 -10.72 -2.78
C ALA A 85 -7.52 -9.44 -2.10
N LEU A 86 -7.68 -8.33 -2.79
CA LEU A 86 -7.50 -7.00 -2.21
C LEU A 86 -8.87 -6.51 -1.75
N TYR A 87 -9.01 -6.32 -0.44
CA TYR A 87 -10.21 -5.76 0.15
C TYR A 87 -9.99 -4.30 0.49
N ASP A 88 -10.90 -3.47 0.02
CA ASP A 88 -10.95 -2.06 0.38
C ASP A 88 -11.98 -1.86 1.50
N ARG A 89 -11.67 -1.01 2.44
CA ARG A 89 -12.53 -0.68 3.57
C ARG A 89 -12.66 0.82 3.72
N GLU A 90 -13.85 1.28 4.09
CA GLU A 90 -14.04 2.68 4.43
C GLU A 90 -13.24 3.05 5.69
N PRO A 91 -12.73 4.28 5.78
CA PRO A 91 -12.03 4.74 6.97
C PRO A 91 -12.86 4.58 8.23
N LEU A 92 -12.29 3.96 9.26
CA LEU A 92 -12.98 3.77 10.53
C LEU A 92 -13.23 5.12 11.21
N PRO A 93 -14.45 5.37 11.70
CA PRO A 93 -14.78 6.62 12.37
C PRO A 93 -14.19 6.75 13.78
N VAL A 94 -13.86 5.62 14.43
CA VAL A 94 -13.35 5.56 15.80
C VAL A 94 -12.26 4.48 15.88
N TRP A 95 -11.11 4.82 16.45
CA TRP A 95 -9.98 3.92 16.64
C TRP A 95 -9.75 3.56 18.10
N THR A 96 -10.32 4.33 19.02
CA THR A 96 -10.01 4.20 20.44
C THR A 96 -11.27 4.02 21.28
N LYS A 97 -11.15 3.20 22.32
CA LYS A 97 -12.19 3.02 23.34
C LYS A 97 -11.53 2.83 24.70
N GLN A 98 -11.67 3.84 25.58
CA GLN A 98 -11.03 3.85 26.89
C GLN A 98 -9.50 3.67 26.79
N ARG A 99 -8.98 2.46 27.12
CA ARG A 99 -7.56 2.11 27.09
C ARG A 99 -7.20 1.17 25.93
N LEU A 100 -8.10 0.95 25.02
CA LEU A 100 -7.88 0.23 23.78
C LEU A 100 -7.66 1.23 22.67
N GLY A 101 -6.63 1.03 21.85
CA GLY A 101 -6.38 1.78 20.63
C GLY A 101 -6.00 0.84 19.50
N LEU A 102 -6.47 1.13 18.30
CA LEU A 102 -6.07 0.47 17.06
C LEU A 102 -4.94 1.26 16.41
N LEU A 103 -4.04 0.57 15.71
CA LEU A 103 -3.03 1.18 14.86
C LEU A 103 -2.75 0.29 13.65
N GLY A 104 -2.14 0.85 12.60
CA GLY A 104 -1.79 0.14 11.39
C GLY A 104 -3.00 -0.49 10.70
N ASP A 105 -2.84 -1.65 10.10
CA ASP A 105 -3.91 -2.32 9.34
C ASP A 105 -5.15 -2.66 10.19
N ALA A 106 -5.02 -2.74 11.52
CA ALA A 106 -6.17 -2.91 12.41
C ALA A 106 -7.07 -1.66 12.44
N ALA A 107 -6.52 -0.46 12.23
CA ALA A 107 -7.23 0.80 12.21
C ALA A 107 -7.57 1.24 10.77
N HIS A 108 -6.67 0.99 9.82
CA HIS A 108 -6.74 1.58 8.49
C HIS A 108 -6.14 0.66 7.40
N PRO A 109 -6.67 -0.55 7.20
CA PRO A 109 -6.24 -1.38 6.08
C PRO A 109 -6.45 -0.59 4.78
N MET A 110 -5.47 -0.65 3.87
CA MET A 110 -5.51 0.13 2.65
C MET A 110 -5.01 -0.67 1.45
N LEU A 111 -5.48 -0.29 0.27
CA LEU A 111 -4.99 -0.87 -0.98
C LEU A 111 -3.50 -0.56 -1.20
N PRO A 112 -2.73 -1.46 -1.82
CA PRO A 112 -1.28 -1.35 -1.92
C PRO A 112 -0.80 -0.32 -2.96
N HIS A 113 -1.69 0.36 -3.66
CA HIS A 113 -1.39 1.17 -4.85
C HIS A 113 -0.56 2.45 -4.59
N LEU A 114 -0.34 2.80 -3.31
CA LEU A 114 0.59 3.86 -2.91
C LEU A 114 1.82 3.33 -2.14
N GLY A 115 1.84 2.04 -1.78
CA GLY A 115 2.89 1.46 -0.96
C GLY A 115 2.98 2.07 0.44
N GLN A 116 1.87 2.56 1.01
CA GLN A 116 1.87 3.37 2.23
C GLN A 116 1.48 2.62 3.51
N GLY A 117 0.89 1.43 3.44
CA GLY A 117 0.38 0.73 4.63
C GLY A 117 1.41 0.63 5.76
N ALA A 118 2.60 0.09 5.47
CA ALA A 118 3.69 -0.02 6.45
C ALA A 118 4.19 1.36 6.92
N ASN A 119 4.31 2.34 6.03
CA ASN A 119 4.77 3.68 6.37
C ASN A 119 3.80 4.37 7.34
N GLN A 120 2.49 4.26 7.09
CA GLN A 120 1.47 4.83 7.98
C GLN A 120 1.46 4.12 9.34
N SER A 121 1.71 2.82 9.39
CA SER A 121 1.86 2.08 10.65
C SER A 121 3.10 2.52 11.45
N ILE A 122 4.20 2.87 10.77
CA ILE A 122 5.41 3.44 11.40
C ILE A 122 5.12 4.82 11.96
N GLU A 123 4.45 5.70 11.19
CA GLU A 123 4.02 7.01 11.66
C GLU A 123 3.08 6.88 12.89
N ASP A 124 2.17 5.91 12.88
CA ASP A 124 1.30 5.61 14.03
C ASP A 124 2.10 5.24 15.27
N GLY A 125 3.07 4.35 15.12
CA GLY A 125 3.94 3.92 16.21
C GLY A 125 4.71 5.08 16.84
N ILE A 126 5.26 5.97 15.99
CA ILE A 126 5.98 7.17 16.44
C ILE A 126 5.03 8.12 17.16
N ALA A 127 3.86 8.42 16.58
CA ALA A 127 2.87 9.32 17.18
C ALA A 127 2.39 8.79 18.54
N LEU A 128 2.00 7.53 18.58
CA LEU A 128 1.50 6.88 19.79
C LEU A 128 2.55 6.83 20.89
N ALA A 129 3.78 6.45 20.58
CA ALA A 129 4.88 6.40 21.55
C ALA A 129 5.20 7.80 22.11
N THR A 130 5.25 8.82 21.24
CA THR A 130 5.53 10.22 21.65
C THR A 130 4.45 10.74 22.59
N ILE A 131 3.18 10.50 22.28
CA ILE A 131 2.05 10.98 23.10
C ILE A 131 1.99 10.20 24.43
N LEU A 132 2.13 8.87 24.40
CA LEU A 132 2.07 8.04 25.61
C LEU A 132 3.26 8.26 26.56
N ALA A 133 4.42 8.69 26.06
CA ALA A 133 5.57 9.05 26.91
C ALA A 133 5.27 10.15 27.93
N ARG A 134 4.23 10.97 27.69
CA ARG A 134 3.77 12.02 28.60
C ARG A 134 2.51 11.65 29.37
N ALA A 135 1.97 10.46 29.14
CA ALA A 135 0.76 9.99 29.80
C ALA A 135 1.06 9.12 31.03
N ASN A 136 0.11 9.07 31.93
CA ASN A 136 0.07 8.11 33.04
C ASN A 136 -1.20 7.27 32.98
N ARG A 137 -1.41 6.40 33.96
CA ARG A 137 -2.59 5.52 33.99
C ARG A 137 -3.92 6.27 33.93
N ALA A 138 -4.03 7.45 34.51
CA ALA A 138 -5.26 8.24 34.53
C ALA A 138 -5.48 8.96 33.18
N THR A 139 -4.42 9.45 32.58
CA THR A 139 -4.48 10.23 31.31
C THR A 139 -4.35 9.39 30.05
N ALA A 140 -4.07 8.06 30.15
CA ALA A 140 -3.96 7.17 29.00
C ALA A 140 -5.17 7.21 28.04
N PRO A 141 -6.43 7.26 28.48
CA PRO A 141 -7.57 7.39 27.56
C PRO A 141 -7.52 8.69 26.74
N SER A 142 -7.17 9.81 27.37
CA SER A 142 -7.04 11.09 26.66
C SER A 142 -5.87 11.11 25.68
N ALA A 143 -4.77 10.43 26.02
CA ALA A 143 -3.62 10.26 25.15
C ALA A 143 -3.97 9.44 23.89
N LEU A 144 -4.74 8.36 24.04
CA LEU A 144 -5.22 7.56 22.91
C LEU A 144 -6.16 8.38 22.02
N LEU A 145 -7.05 9.18 22.58
CA LEU A 145 -7.90 10.08 21.81
C LEU A 145 -7.09 11.16 21.07
N ALA A 146 -6.02 11.69 21.66
CA ALA A 146 -5.13 12.63 20.99
C ALA A 146 -4.41 12.00 19.80
N TYR A 147 -3.92 10.76 19.97
CA TYR A 147 -3.35 9.96 18.88
C TYR A 147 -4.37 9.75 17.74
N GLU A 148 -5.59 9.32 18.05
CA GLU A 148 -6.64 9.10 17.04
C GLU A 148 -6.93 10.39 16.26
N ARG A 149 -7.09 11.52 16.94
CA ARG A 149 -7.34 12.84 16.31
C ARG A 149 -6.21 13.25 15.37
N LEU A 150 -4.97 13.03 15.78
CA LEU A 150 -3.79 13.35 14.99
C LEU A 150 -3.72 12.54 13.71
N ARG A 151 -4.01 11.23 13.80
CA ARG A 151 -3.70 10.29 12.72
C ARG A 151 -4.87 10.05 11.76
N ARG A 152 -6.11 10.02 12.27
CA ARG A 152 -7.27 9.51 11.54
C ARG A 152 -7.52 10.20 10.20
N GLU A 153 -7.53 11.53 10.18
CA GLU A 153 -7.84 12.27 8.94
C GLU A 153 -6.73 12.11 7.90
N ARG A 154 -5.47 12.19 8.32
CA ARG A 154 -4.33 11.99 7.43
C ARG A 154 -4.37 10.59 6.80
N VAL A 155 -4.56 9.58 7.60
CA VAL A 155 -4.61 8.20 7.12
C VAL A 155 -5.81 7.94 6.21
N ALA A 156 -6.98 8.52 6.52
CA ALA A 156 -8.15 8.45 5.65
C ALA A 156 -7.88 9.06 4.26
N GLN A 157 -7.10 10.14 4.18
CA GLN A 157 -6.66 10.70 2.89
C GLN A 157 -5.74 9.74 2.13
N VAL A 158 -4.85 9.02 2.83
CA VAL A 158 -3.97 8.02 2.23
C VAL A 158 -4.78 6.83 1.70
N GLN A 159 -5.77 6.34 2.48
CA GLN A 159 -6.67 5.26 2.03
C GLN A 159 -7.42 5.64 0.76
N ARG A 160 -8.04 6.83 0.74
CA ARG A 160 -8.73 7.36 -0.46
C ARG A 160 -7.78 7.49 -1.64
N GLY A 161 -6.60 8.07 -1.43
CA GLY A 161 -5.58 8.22 -2.45
C GLY A 161 -5.06 6.88 -3.00
N ALA A 162 -4.96 5.85 -2.17
CA ALA A 162 -4.60 4.49 -2.61
C ALA A 162 -5.70 3.89 -3.51
N ARG A 163 -6.97 4.06 -3.14
CA ARG A 163 -8.13 3.65 -3.96
C ARG A 163 -8.14 4.34 -5.32
N GLU A 164 -8.03 5.66 -5.34
CA GLU A 164 -8.01 6.46 -6.56
C GLU A 164 -6.83 6.07 -7.48
N ASN A 165 -5.66 5.79 -6.88
CA ASN A 165 -4.50 5.39 -7.64
C ASN A 165 -4.66 4.00 -8.27
N GLY A 166 -5.32 3.07 -7.59
CA GLY A 166 -5.68 1.76 -8.15
C GLY A 166 -6.61 1.90 -9.34
N LEU A 167 -7.68 2.69 -9.23
CA LEU A 167 -8.59 2.97 -10.34
C LEU A 167 -7.84 3.58 -11.54
N ARG A 168 -6.89 4.47 -11.29
CA ARG A 168 -6.07 5.09 -12.34
C ARG A 168 -5.16 4.06 -13.03
N TYR A 169 -4.54 3.16 -12.29
CA TYR A 169 -3.68 2.11 -12.85
C TYR A 169 -4.46 1.10 -13.71
N ASP A 170 -5.69 0.83 -13.35
CA ASP A 170 -6.57 -0.12 -14.05
C ASP A 170 -7.44 0.54 -15.14
N SER A 171 -7.34 1.86 -15.32
CA SER A 171 -8.14 2.59 -16.30
C SER A 171 -7.78 2.22 -17.74
N ALA A 172 -8.83 2.10 -18.56
CA ALA A 172 -8.71 1.88 -19.99
C ALA A 172 -8.66 3.23 -20.74
N TYR A 173 -7.56 3.97 -20.57
CA TYR A 173 -7.38 5.22 -21.28
C TYR A 173 -7.33 5.00 -22.79
N SER A 174 -8.15 5.75 -23.54
CA SER A 174 -8.07 5.84 -25.00
C SER A 174 -6.93 6.77 -25.44
N ASP A 175 -6.59 7.75 -24.60
CA ASP A 175 -5.50 8.70 -24.81
C ASP A 175 -4.45 8.52 -23.70
N LEU A 176 -3.26 8.10 -24.12
CA LEU A 176 -2.13 7.90 -23.21
C LEU A 176 -1.60 9.21 -22.63
N GLY A 177 -1.75 10.33 -23.34
CA GLY A 177 -1.36 11.67 -22.86
C GLY A 177 -2.22 12.09 -21.66
N VAL A 178 -3.51 11.81 -21.67
CA VAL A 178 -4.40 12.06 -20.53
C VAL A 178 -3.97 11.23 -19.33
N ARG A 179 -3.71 9.94 -19.53
CA ARG A 179 -3.20 9.06 -18.46
C ARG A 179 -1.91 9.60 -17.85
N ASP A 180 -0.95 9.95 -18.66
CA ASP A 180 0.37 10.39 -18.21
C ASP A 180 0.28 11.74 -17.49
N ALA A 181 -0.61 12.63 -17.93
CA ALA A 181 -0.90 13.88 -17.23
C ALA A 181 -1.51 13.65 -15.84
N GLU A 182 -2.47 12.74 -15.71
CA GLU A 182 -3.07 12.38 -14.40
C GLU A 182 -2.06 11.73 -13.45
N ILE A 183 -1.22 10.81 -13.95
CA ILE A 183 -0.16 10.19 -13.15
C ILE A 183 0.83 11.25 -12.67
N THR A 184 1.18 12.22 -13.53
CA THR A 184 2.09 13.31 -13.18
C THR A 184 1.46 14.27 -12.16
N ALA A 185 0.19 14.64 -12.33
CA ALA A 185 -0.53 15.49 -11.38
C ALA A 185 -0.59 14.85 -9.97
N HIS A 186 -0.67 13.53 -9.89
CA HIS A 186 -0.65 12.80 -8.62
C HIS A 186 0.72 12.86 -7.91
N ALA A 187 1.79 13.29 -8.56
CA ALA A 187 3.11 13.43 -7.94
C ALA A 187 3.11 14.40 -6.76
N THR A 188 2.30 15.48 -6.84
CA THR A 188 2.16 16.45 -5.72
C THR A 188 1.55 15.81 -4.48
N PHE A 189 0.56 14.94 -4.65
CA PHE A 189 -0.01 14.18 -3.53
C PHE A 189 1.04 13.27 -2.90
N ARG A 190 1.77 12.50 -3.72
CA ARG A 190 2.87 11.64 -3.24
C ARG A 190 3.94 12.42 -2.48
N LYS A 191 4.32 13.59 -2.98
CA LYS A 191 5.30 14.44 -2.29
C LYS A 191 4.86 14.78 -0.88
N ARG A 192 3.58 15.14 -0.66
CA ARG A 192 3.04 15.41 0.69
C ARG A 192 3.07 14.19 1.61
N LEU A 193 2.98 12.97 1.06
CA LEU A 193 3.09 11.75 1.84
C LEU A 193 4.52 11.56 2.37
N TYR A 194 5.52 11.76 1.50
CA TYR A 194 6.92 11.50 1.82
C TYR A 194 7.59 12.62 2.62
N ASP A 195 7.15 13.87 2.44
CA ASP A 195 7.73 15.03 3.13
C ASP A 195 7.14 15.25 4.55
N HIS A 196 6.15 14.45 4.96
CA HIS A 196 5.52 14.62 6.27
C HIS A 196 6.39 14.07 7.40
N ASP A 197 6.60 14.90 8.41
CA ASP A 197 7.19 14.51 9.69
C ASP A 197 6.10 14.53 10.78
N VAL A 198 5.79 13.38 11.33
CA VAL A 198 4.76 13.22 12.36
C VAL A 198 5.25 13.67 13.74
N VAL A 199 6.56 13.81 13.96
CA VAL A 199 7.14 14.05 15.28
C VAL A 199 6.71 15.40 15.88
N PRO A 200 6.80 16.54 15.17
CA PRO A 200 6.37 17.84 15.73
C PRO A 200 4.90 17.85 16.16
N ASP A 201 4.02 17.27 15.33
CA ASP A 201 2.59 17.23 15.61
C ASP A 201 2.28 16.33 16.82
N ALA A 202 2.97 15.19 16.93
CA ALA A 202 2.84 14.29 18.08
C ALA A 202 3.35 14.94 19.38
N GLN A 203 4.44 15.72 19.33
CA GLN A 203 4.96 16.47 20.47
C GLN A 203 3.98 17.56 20.91
N ALA A 204 3.37 18.27 19.97
CA ALA A 204 2.35 19.26 20.27
C ALA A 204 1.10 18.63 20.92
N ALA A 205 0.65 17.50 20.39
CA ALA A 205 -0.47 16.74 20.95
C ALA A 205 -0.16 16.22 22.37
N ALA A 206 1.07 15.77 22.63
CA ALA A 206 1.52 15.34 23.94
C ALA A 206 1.58 16.49 24.97
N ALA A 207 2.04 17.67 24.54
CA ALA A 207 2.09 18.85 25.39
C ALA A 207 0.69 19.34 25.82
N ALA A 208 -0.31 19.15 24.96
CA ALA A 208 -1.70 19.52 25.27
C ALA A 208 -2.40 18.60 26.29
N LEU A 209 -1.77 17.50 26.73
CA LEU A 209 -2.28 16.59 27.75
C LEU A 209 -1.90 16.99 29.18
N MET A 210 -0.99 17.97 29.34
CA MET A 210 -0.53 18.48 30.64
C MET A 210 -1.39 19.66 31.08
#